data_3df93f2f9977ad9f3507782df2bfc56f
#
_entry.id   3df93f2f9977ad9f3507782df2bfc56f
#
_cell.length_a   1.000
_cell.length_b   1.000
_cell.length_c   1.000
_cell.angle_alpha   90.00
_cell.angle_beta   90.00
_cell.angle_gamma   90.00
#
_symmetry.space_group_name_H-M   'P 1'
#
loop_
_entity.id
_entity.type
_entity.pdbx_description
1 polymer ?
#
loop_
_entity_poly.entity_id
_entity_poly.type
_entity_poly.pdbx_seq_one_letter_code
_entity_poly.pdbx_strand_id
1 'polypeptide(L)'
;MTQFLASIGSLDELPAVLNGGADLIDVKDPAQGALGAAPLAKIRSIVAAVGGRRRVSATLGDLPVVPAVLAEAAWRTALTGVDFVKIGFFPGGDHAACTAALGRVAAQGARLVAVLFADRAPDFGLLDLLAEAKFAGAMLDTAGKTTGALPDHLSMQRLSDFVARTRQLGLMTGLAGSLRLEHVPALTELNPDYLGFRGALCGRDRTKQIDPHRVAAVRQAIDAASNPTAAAGAAIAAASRSSGVPSMISAKSR
;
A
#
# COMPACT_ATOMS: atom_id res chain seq x y z
N MET A 1 9.22 -6.51 -9.40
CA MET A 1 9.25 -6.82 -7.94
C MET A 1 8.22 -5.96 -7.25
N THR A 2 7.32 -6.56 -6.48
CA THR A 2 6.26 -5.84 -5.76
C THR A 2 6.85 -4.98 -4.64
N GLN A 3 6.48 -3.71 -4.58
CA GLN A 3 6.94 -2.75 -3.58
C GLN A 3 6.13 -2.83 -2.29
N PHE A 4 6.72 -2.38 -1.19
CA PHE A 4 6.09 -2.28 0.12
C PHE A 4 5.64 -0.85 0.41
N LEU A 5 4.32 -0.62 0.51
CA LEU A 5 3.76 0.63 0.97
C LEU A 5 3.39 0.52 2.45
N ALA A 6 4.00 1.38 3.29
CA ALA A 6 3.70 1.50 4.71
C ALA A 6 2.88 2.77 4.98
N SER A 7 1.66 2.60 5.55
CA SER A 7 0.86 3.76 5.97
C SER A 7 1.26 4.21 7.38
N ILE A 8 1.52 5.50 7.57
CA ILE A 8 1.88 6.14 8.84
C ILE A 8 0.86 7.22 9.24
N GLY A 9 0.67 7.40 10.53
CA GLY A 9 -0.21 8.44 11.10
C GLY A 9 0.55 9.61 11.73
N SER A 10 1.85 9.45 12.01
CA SER A 10 2.66 10.47 12.67
C SER A 10 4.11 10.46 12.19
N LEU A 11 4.83 11.55 12.49
CA LEU A 11 6.25 11.68 12.20
C LEU A 11 7.10 10.68 13.01
N ASP A 12 6.66 10.34 14.21
CA ASP A 12 7.38 9.41 15.10
C ASP A 12 7.44 7.98 14.54
N GLU A 13 6.53 7.62 13.65
CA GLU A 13 6.50 6.31 12.97
C GLU A 13 7.48 6.24 11.78
N LEU A 14 7.94 7.41 11.29
CA LEU A 14 8.76 7.48 10.08
C LEU A 14 10.09 6.70 10.18
N PRO A 15 10.87 6.78 11.28
CA PRO A 15 12.11 6.01 11.39
C PRO A 15 11.89 4.50 11.26
N ALA A 16 10.81 3.97 11.87
CA ALA A 16 10.51 2.54 11.82
C ALA A 16 10.27 2.04 10.40
N VAL A 17 9.49 2.77 9.59
CA VAL A 17 9.16 2.36 8.22
C VAL A 17 10.32 2.58 7.25
N LEU A 18 11.12 3.65 7.42
CA LEU A 18 12.31 3.89 6.60
C LEU A 18 13.38 2.81 6.82
N ASN A 19 13.72 2.54 8.09
CA ASN A 19 14.71 1.54 8.45
C ASN A 19 14.24 0.11 8.17
N GLY A 20 12.93 -0.12 8.24
CA GLY A 20 12.30 -1.41 7.93
C GLY A 20 12.11 -1.67 6.43
N GLY A 21 12.58 -0.78 5.54
CA GLY A 21 12.65 -1.02 4.11
C GLY A 21 11.35 -0.77 3.34
N ALA A 22 10.46 0.11 3.84
CA ALA A 22 9.31 0.54 3.05
C ALA A 22 9.78 1.30 1.79
N ASP A 23 9.18 1.00 0.65
CA ASP A 23 9.46 1.65 -0.64
C ASP A 23 8.61 2.91 -0.84
N LEU A 24 7.37 2.90 -0.32
CA LEU A 24 6.42 4.01 -0.34
C LEU A 24 5.93 4.30 1.08
N ILE A 25 5.83 5.57 1.42
CA ILE A 25 5.26 6.05 2.68
C ILE A 25 3.88 6.65 2.40
N ASP A 26 2.85 6.15 3.06
CA ASP A 26 1.47 6.63 2.88
C ASP A 26 1.01 7.39 4.13
N VAL A 27 0.76 8.68 3.99
CA VAL A 27 0.36 9.54 5.11
C VAL A 27 -1.16 9.54 5.23
N LYS A 28 -1.66 9.05 6.36
CA LYS A 28 -3.11 9.06 6.66
C LYS A 28 -3.37 9.13 8.16
N ASP A 29 -4.59 9.53 8.53
CA ASP A 29 -5.08 9.44 9.90
C ASP A 29 -5.92 8.16 10.06
N PRO A 30 -5.40 7.10 10.71
CA PRO A 30 -6.12 5.83 10.83
C PRO A 30 -7.36 5.91 11.73
N ALA A 31 -7.54 6.98 12.52
CA ALA A 31 -8.71 7.18 13.37
C ALA A 31 -9.90 7.78 12.61
N GLN A 32 -9.66 8.37 11.42
CA GLN A 32 -10.67 9.10 10.67
C GLN A 32 -11.13 8.35 9.40
N GLY A 33 -11.54 7.10 9.53
CA GLY A 33 -12.13 6.33 8.43
C GLY A 33 -11.13 5.51 7.61
N ALA A 34 -11.56 5.08 6.44
CA ALA A 34 -10.78 4.20 5.58
C ALA A 34 -9.55 4.89 4.99
N LEU A 35 -9.76 6.12 4.51
CA LEU A 35 -8.74 6.98 3.93
C LEU A 35 -8.55 8.27 4.73
N GLY A 36 -8.72 8.24 6.05
CA GLY A 36 -8.69 9.41 6.89
C GLY A 36 -7.57 10.39 6.53
N ALA A 37 -7.92 11.66 6.29
CA ALA A 37 -6.97 12.68 5.90
C ALA A 37 -6.14 13.16 7.09
N ALA A 38 -4.83 13.24 6.91
CA ALA A 38 -3.98 13.96 7.84
C ALA A 38 -4.01 15.48 7.55
N PRO A 39 -3.84 16.35 8.57
CA PRO A 39 -3.71 17.79 8.34
C PRO A 39 -2.58 18.12 7.35
N LEU A 40 -2.81 19.07 6.43
CA LEU A 40 -1.83 19.43 5.38
C LEU A 40 -0.46 19.83 5.96
N ALA A 41 -0.42 20.48 7.13
CA ALA A 41 0.83 20.82 7.81
C ALA A 41 1.61 19.56 8.23
N LYS A 42 0.91 18.52 8.73
CA LYS A 42 1.52 17.23 9.08
C LYS A 42 2.09 16.54 7.83
N ILE A 43 1.33 16.56 6.71
CA ILE A 43 1.80 15.96 5.45
C ILE A 43 3.10 16.66 5.01
N ARG A 44 3.15 18.01 4.99
CA ARG A 44 4.37 18.76 4.66
C ARG A 44 5.55 18.41 5.56
N SER A 45 5.33 18.30 6.86
CA SER A 45 6.39 17.92 7.82
C SER A 45 6.94 16.52 7.54
N ILE A 46 6.07 15.55 7.20
CA ILE A 46 6.49 14.19 6.86
C ILE A 46 7.23 14.19 5.52
N VAL A 47 6.74 14.88 4.48
CA VAL A 47 7.41 15.01 3.18
C VAL A 47 8.82 15.59 3.36
N ALA A 48 8.96 16.68 4.13
CA ALA A 48 10.26 17.29 4.44
C ALA A 48 11.18 16.32 5.18
N ALA A 49 10.65 15.59 6.17
CA ALA A 49 11.44 14.62 6.95
C ALA A 49 11.83 13.39 6.12
N VAL A 50 11.01 12.95 5.15
CA VAL A 50 11.40 11.88 4.20
C VAL A 50 12.54 12.35 3.32
N GLY A 51 12.56 13.63 2.91
CA GLY A 51 13.68 14.25 2.20
C GLY A 51 14.06 13.53 0.90
N GLY A 52 13.08 13.08 0.12
CA GLY A 52 13.29 12.39 -1.16
C GLY A 52 13.83 10.96 -1.05
N ARG A 53 14.08 10.42 0.16
CA ARG A 53 14.59 9.05 0.36
C ARG A 53 13.60 7.97 -0.09
N ARG A 54 12.32 8.25 -0.05
CA ARG A 54 11.21 7.39 -0.50
C ARG A 54 10.11 8.25 -1.09
N ARG A 55 9.28 7.65 -1.96
CA ARG A 55 8.06 8.29 -2.45
C ARG A 55 7.04 8.41 -1.33
N VAL A 56 6.30 9.51 -1.32
CA VAL A 56 5.25 9.78 -0.33
C VAL A 56 3.90 9.90 -1.02
N SER A 57 2.89 9.24 -0.47
CA SER A 57 1.49 9.46 -0.82
C SER A 57 0.72 9.99 0.37
N ALA A 58 -0.40 10.67 0.11
CA ALA A 58 -1.35 11.05 1.15
C ALA A 58 -2.79 10.83 0.68
N THR A 59 -3.67 10.50 1.64
CA THR A 59 -5.10 10.29 1.41
C THR A 59 -5.89 11.57 1.63
N LEU A 60 -7.00 11.74 0.87
CA LEU A 60 -7.86 12.93 0.97
C LEU A 60 -8.87 12.89 2.11
N GLY A 61 -9.06 11.73 2.74
CA GLY A 61 -10.18 11.47 3.64
C GLY A 61 -11.36 10.78 2.93
N ASP A 62 -12.35 10.40 3.74
CA ASP A 62 -13.58 9.80 3.27
C ASP A 62 -14.55 10.92 2.81
N LEU A 63 -14.18 11.60 1.71
CA LEU A 63 -14.92 12.74 1.17
C LEU A 63 -16.11 12.28 0.33
N PRO A 64 -17.17 13.12 0.22
CA PRO A 64 -18.27 12.86 -0.69
C PRO A 64 -17.78 12.86 -2.16
N VAL A 65 -18.38 12.00 -2.99
CA VAL A 65 -18.05 11.89 -4.41
C VAL A 65 -18.70 13.06 -5.17
N VAL A 66 -18.13 14.25 -4.97
CA VAL A 66 -18.57 15.52 -5.58
C VAL A 66 -17.37 16.13 -6.31
N PRO A 67 -17.49 16.43 -7.64
CA PRO A 67 -16.36 16.84 -8.47
C PRO A 67 -15.53 18.00 -7.91
N ALA A 68 -16.18 19.08 -7.48
CA ALA A 68 -15.48 20.26 -6.95
C ALA A 68 -14.77 19.97 -5.62
N VAL A 69 -15.40 19.17 -4.74
CA VAL A 69 -14.84 18.82 -3.43
C VAL A 69 -13.57 17.97 -3.60
N LEU A 70 -13.65 16.94 -4.47
CA LEU A 70 -12.50 16.06 -4.69
C LEU A 70 -11.36 16.79 -5.41
N ALA A 71 -11.65 17.62 -6.40
CA ALA A 71 -10.64 18.38 -7.14
C ALA A 71 -9.90 19.38 -6.25
N GLU A 72 -10.64 20.14 -5.43
CA GLU A 72 -10.07 21.10 -4.47
C GLU A 72 -9.17 20.39 -3.45
N ALA A 73 -9.66 19.31 -2.83
CA ALA A 73 -8.89 18.55 -1.85
C ALA A 73 -7.64 17.92 -2.48
N ALA A 74 -7.76 17.37 -3.69
CA ALA A 74 -6.63 16.76 -4.41
C ALA A 74 -5.55 17.80 -4.72
N TRP A 75 -5.95 18.97 -5.22
CA TRP A 75 -5.03 20.06 -5.50
C TRP A 75 -4.28 20.53 -4.25
N ARG A 76 -5.01 20.81 -3.15
CA ARG A 76 -4.40 21.23 -1.89
C ARG A 76 -3.43 20.20 -1.32
N THR A 77 -3.76 18.92 -1.47
CA THR A 77 -2.88 17.83 -1.02
C THR A 77 -1.64 17.72 -1.92
N ALA A 78 -1.78 17.85 -3.23
CA ALA A 78 -0.65 17.86 -4.16
C ALA A 78 0.36 18.97 -3.84
N LEU A 79 -0.13 20.18 -3.46
CA LEU A 79 0.70 21.33 -3.06
C LEU A 79 1.50 21.09 -1.75
N THR A 80 1.29 19.97 -1.05
CA THR A 80 2.14 19.61 0.10
C THR A 80 3.48 18.97 -0.31
N GLY A 81 3.66 18.67 -1.60
CA GLY A 81 4.87 18.06 -2.14
C GLY A 81 4.86 16.52 -2.10
N VAL A 82 3.71 15.89 -1.90
CA VAL A 82 3.60 14.42 -2.01
C VAL A 82 3.79 13.96 -3.46
N ASP A 83 4.35 12.78 -3.64
CA ASP A 83 4.49 12.17 -4.97
C ASP A 83 3.16 11.68 -5.53
N PHE A 84 2.24 11.25 -4.65
CA PHE A 84 0.92 10.74 -5.06
C PHE A 84 -0.18 11.23 -4.12
N VAL A 85 -1.34 11.53 -4.70
CA VAL A 85 -2.57 11.85 -3.98
C VAL A 85 -3.55 10.69 -4.14
N LYS A 86 -4.03 10.12 -3.05
CA LYS A 86 -4.94 8.95 -3.05
C LYS A 86 -6.37 9.40 -2.79
N ILE A 87 -7.27 9.07 -3.73
CA ILE A 87 -8.66 9.52 -3.77
C ILE A 87 -9.60 8.32 -3.69
N GLY A 88 -10.48 8.28 -2.69
CA GLY A 88 -11.51 7.25 -2.56
C GLY A 88 -12.69 7.48 -3.52
N PHE A 89 -12.99 6.47 -4.30
CA PHE A 89 -14.22 6.40 -5.10
C PHE A 89 -15.24 5.56 -4.35
N PHE A 90 -15.93 6.20 -3.40
CA PHE A 90 -17.00 5.57 -2.64
C PHE A 90 -18.25 5.38 -3.50
N PRO A 91 -19.14 4.43 -3.17
CA PRO A 91 -20.42 4.28 -3.88
C PRO A 91 -21.25 5.55 -3.84
N GLY A 92 -21.97 5.80 -4.92
CA GLY A 92 -22.80 6.99 -5.11
C GLY A 92 -22.02 8.16 -5.73
N GLY A 93 -22.77 9.17 -6.15
CA GLY A 93 -22.23 10.31 -6.89
C GLY A 93 -21.90 9.99 -8.36
N ASP A 94 -21.47 11.02 -9.09
CA ASP A 94 -21.08 10.91 -10.49
C ASP A 94 -19.57 10.69 -10.61
N HIS A 95 -19.15 9.41 -10.69
CA HIS A 95 -17.75 9.02 -10.83
C HIS A 95 -17.12 9.57 -12.12
N ALA A 96 -17.87 9.65 -13.21
CA ALA A 96 -17.36 10.17 -14.48
C ALA A 96 -17.06 11.68 -14.38
N ALA A 97 -18.00 12.46 -13.83
CA ALA A 97 -17.77 13.89 -13.59
C ALA A 97 -16.63 14.14 -12.58
N CYS A 98 -16.51 13.32 -11.53
CA CYS A 98 -15.41 13.39 -10.59
C CYS A 98 -14.08 13.10 -11.27
N THR A 99 -14.00 12.06 -12.08
CA THR A 99 -12.78 11.68 -12.82
C THR A 99 -12.38 12.79 -13.78
N ALA A 100 -13.33 13.38 -14.52
CA ALA A 100 -13.06 14.51 -15.41
C ALA A 100 -12.54 15.74 -14.66
N ALA A 101 -13.10 16.06 -13.48
CA ALA A 101 -12.63 17.16 -12.65
C ALA A 101 -11.21 16.92 -12.12
N LEU A 102 -10.93 15.70 -11.67
CA LEU A 102 -9.62 15.28 -11.18
C LEU A 102 -8.58 15.22 -12.32
N GLY A 103 -8.98 14.88 -13.55
CA GLY A 103 -8.13 14.92 -14.73
C GLY A 103 -7.55 16.33 -14.99
N ARG A 104 -8.30 17.38 -14.69
CA ARG A 104 -7.77 18.77 -14.74
C ARG A 104 -6.69 19.03 -13.68
N VAL A 105 -6.80 18.38 -12.53
CA VAL A 105 -5.77 18.45 -11.47
C VAL A 105 -4.53 17.64 -11.88
N ALA A 106 -4.73 16.49 -12.50
CA ALA A 106 -3.63 15.67 -13.04
C ALA A 106 -2.87 16.43 -14.17
N ALA A 107 -3.59 17.14 -15.03
CA ALA A 107 -3.00 17.96 -16.09
C ALA A 107 -2.11 19.11 -15.56
N GLN A 108 -2.29 19.51 -14.31
CA GLN A 108 -1.43 20.49 -13.62
C GLN A 108 -0.22 19.84 -12.93
N GLY A 109 0.02 18.55 -13.16
CA GLY A 109 1.19 17.82 -12.66
C GLY A 109 0.95 16.99 -11.39
N ALA A 110 -0.25 16.99 -10.82
CA ALA A 110 -0.56 16.13 -9.69
C ALA A 110 -0.65 14.64 -10.12
N ARG A 111 -0.01 13.74 -9.38
CA ARG A 111 -0.06 12.30 -9.65
C ARG A 111 -1.15 11.67 -8.77
N LEU A 112 -2.28 11.34 -9.38
CA LEU A 112 -3.48 10.87 -8.70
C LEU A 112 -3.55 9.34 -8.71
N VAL A 113 -3.95 8.73 -7.59
CA VAL A 113 -4.21 7.29 -7.46
C VAL A 113 -5.64 7.10 -6.98
N ALA A 114 -6.46 6.42 -7.78
CA ALA A 114 -7.82 6.08 -7.40
C ALA A 114 -7.83 4.89 -6.43
N VAL A 115 -8.62 4.98 -5.36
CA VAL A 115 -8.85 3.89 -4.42
C VAL A 115 -10.26 3.39 -4.59
N LEU A 116 -10.40 2.13 -5.05
CA LEU A 116 -11.66 1.42 -5.19
C LEU A 116 -11.82 0.47 -4.00
N PHE A 117 -13.02 0.38 -3.44
CA PHE A 117 -13.26 -0.39 -2.22
C PHE A 117 -13.84 -1.77 -2.52
N ALA A 118 -13.06 -2.82 -2.25
CA ALA A 118 -13.39 -4.21 -2.52
C ALA A 118 -14.68 -4.67 -1.85
N ASP A 119 -14.96 -4.18 -0.66
CA ASP A 119 -16.17 -4.46 0.14
C ASP A 119 -17.39 -3.60 -0.24
N ARG A 120 -17.30 -2.85 -1.35
CA ARG A 120 -18.35 -1.96 -1.87
C ARG A 120 -18.69 -2.24 -3.32
N ALA A 121 -18.49 -3.49 -3.77
CA ALA A 121 -18.77 -3.93 -5.15
C ALA A 121 -18.21 -2.97 -6.22
N PRO A 122 -16.87 -2.79 -6.29
CA PRO A 122 -16.25 -1.81 -7.17
C PRO A 122 -16.53 -2.12 -8.65
N ASP A 123 -16.85 -1.06 -9.41
CA ASP A 123 -16.94 -1.14 -10.86
C ASP A 123 -15.55 -0.92 -11.49
N PHE A 124 -15.02 -1.97 -12.10
CA PHE A 124 -13.73 -1.90 -12.81
C PHE A 124 -13.81 -1.20 -14.17
N GLY A 125 -15.00 -0.91 -14.69
CA GLY A 125 -15.20 -0.05 -15.86
C GLY A 125 -14.68 1.38 -15.64
N LEU A 126 -14.59 1.81 -14.38
CA LEU A 126 -14.00 3.10 -14.03
C LEU A 126 -12.51 3.22 -14.42
N LEU A 127 -11.79 2.12 -14.54
CA LEU A 127 -10.35 2.12 -14.87
C LEU A 127 -10.05 2.80 -16.21
N ASP A 128 -10.93 2.65 -17.19
CA ASP A 128 -10.78 3.28 -18.51
C ASP A 128 -10.85 4.82 -18.40
N LEU A 129 -11.83 5.33 -17.65
CA LEU A 129 -11.97 6.76 -17.39
C LEU A 129 -10.77 7.32 -16.61
N LEU A 130 -10.24 6.56 -15.64
CA LEU A 130 -9.05 6.96 -14.90
C LEU A 130 -7.82 7.07 -15.80
N ALA A 131 -7.64 6.14 -16.73
CA ALA A 131 -6.54 6.17 -17.69
C ALA A 131 -6.65 7.36 -18.66
N GLU A 132 -7.85 7.61 -19.19
CA GLU A 132 -8.14 8.77 -20.04
C GLU A 132 -7.86 10.08 -19.30
N ALA A 133 -8.24 10.17 -18.03
CA ALA A 133 -8.01 11.33 -17.16
C ALA A 133 -6.56 11.44 -16.64
N LYS A 134 -5.64 10.59 -17.13
CA LYS A 134 -4.21 10.61 -16.79
C LYS A 134 -3.90 10.39 -15.31
N PHE A 135 -4.68 9.56 -14.62
CA PHE A 135 -4.31 9.10 -13.31
C PHE A 135 -2.97 8.34 -13.35
N ALA A 136 -2.20 8.44 -12.27
CA ALA A 136 -0.94 7.69 -12.14
C ALA A 136 -1.17 6.21 -11.80
N GLY A 137 -2.32 5.88 -11.19
CA GLY A 137 -2.61 4.52 -10.79
C GLY A 137 -4.01 4.32 -10.23
N ALA A 138 -4.33 3.06 -9.99
CA ALA A 138 -5.50 2.63 -9.26
C ALA A 138 -5.13 1.55 -8.24
N MET A 139 -5.86 1.49 -7.13
CA MET A 139 -5.65 0.47 -6.11
C MET A 139 -6.96 -0.03 -5.52
N LEU A 140 -6.91 -1.24 -4.98
CA LEU A 140 -7.96 -1.80 -4.14
C LEU A 140 -7.62 -1.61 -2.66
N ASP A 141 -8.60 -1.23 -1.86
CA ASP A 141 -8.56 -1.21 -0.39
C ASP A 141 -9.93 -1.71 0.13
N THR A 142 -10.15 -1.78 1.42
CA THR A 142 -11.46 -2.02 2.05
C THR A 142 -11.94 -0.75 2.79
N ALA A 143 -13.21 -0.42 2.68
CA ALA A 143 -13.82 0.67 3.45
C ALA A 143 -14.02 0.22 4.91
N GLY A 144 -14.61 -0.94 5.13
CA GLY A 144 -14.73 -1.59 6.43
C GLY A 144 -13.40 -2.20 6.88
N LYS A 145 -12.92 -1.81 8.06
CA LYS A 145 -11.62 -2.29 8.56
C LYS A 145 -11.75 -3.49 9.52
N THR A 146 -12.99 -3.88 9.83
CA THR A 146 -13.32 -5.02 10.71
C THR A 146 -14.06 -6.13 9.98
N THR A 147 -14.41 -5.95 8.71
CA THR A 147 -15.24 -6.87 7.92
C THR A 147 -14.45 -7.90 7.13
N GLY A 148 -13.15 -7.94 7.26
CA GLY A 148 -12.26 -8.86 6.54
C GLY A 148 -11.12 -8.14 5.83
N ALA A 149 -10.23 -8.93 5.24
CA ALA A 149 -9.15 -8.47 4.39
C ALA A 149 -9.58 -8.47 2.91
N LEU A 150 -8.79 -7.85 2.05
CA LEU A 150 -9.06 -7.79 0.61
C LEU A 150 -9.45 -9.13 -0.03
N PRO A 151 -8.76 -10.28 0.24
CA PRO A 151 -9.13 -11.56 -0.34
C PRO A 151 -10.44 -12.15 0.20
N ASP A 152 -10.98 -11.63 1.31
CA ASP A 152 -12.28 -12.04 1.83
C ASP A 152 -13.45 -11.41 1.06
N HIS A 153 -13.20 -10.32 0.33
CA HIS A 153 -14.20 -9.55 -0.42
C HIS A 153 -14.17 -9.80 -1.93
N LEU A 154 -13.00 -10.09 -2.48
CA LEU A 154 -12.81 -10.37 -3.90
C LEU A 154 -12.03 -11.67 -4.09
N SER A 155 -12.53 -12.54 -4.99
CA SER A 155 -11.80 -13.75 -5.36
C SER A 155 -10.45 -13.44 -6.01
N MET A 156 -9.50 -14.38 -5.92
CA MET A 156 -8.19 -14.23 -6.56
C MET A 156 -8.30 -13.97 -8.07
N GLN A 157 -9.32 -14.53 -8.74
CA GLN A 157 -9.58 -14.25 -10.15
C GLN A 157 -9.94 -12.76 -10.36
N ARG A 158 -10.85 -12.21 -9.55
CA ARG A 158 -11.24 -10.79 -9.64
C ARG A 158 -10.06 -9.86 -9.33
N LEU A 159 -9.19 -10.22 -8.39
CA LEU A 159 -7.95 -9.49 -8.11
C LEU A 159 -6.97 -9.55 -9.29
N SER A 160 -6.83 -10.72 -9.91
CA SER A 160 -6.02 -10.89 -11.12
C SER A 160 -6.53 -10.05 -12.28
N ASP A 161 -7.85 -10.06 -12.52
CA ASP A 161 -8.50 -9.26 -13.58
C ASP A 161 -8.24 -7.76 -13.36
N PHE A 162 -8.36 -7.29 -12.11
CA PHE A 162 -8.07 -5.89 -11.76
C PHE A 162 -6.60 -5.54 -12.05
N VAL A 163 -5.66 -6.35 -11.59
CA VAL A 163 -4.22 -6.11 -11.82
C VAL A 163 -3.89 -6.12 -13.30
N ALA A 164 -4.41 -7.11 -14.05
CA ALA A 164 -4.19 -7.21 -15.50
C ALA A 164 -4.75 -6.00 -16.25
N ARG A 165 -5.99 -5.61 -15.95
CA ARG A 165 -6.65 -4.45 -16.60
C ARG A 165 -5.92 -3.15 -16.29
N THR A 166 -5.59 -2.90 -15.02
CA THR A 166 -4.86 -1.71 -14.59
C THR A 166 -3.52 -1.58 -15.33
N ARG A 167 -2.78 -2.69 -15.43
CA ARG A 167 -1.51 -2.74 -16.17
C ARG A 167 -1.69 -2.49 -17.67
N GLN A 168 -2.70 -3.09 -18.32
CA GLN A 168 -3.00 -2.86 -19.74
C GLN A 168 -3.24 -1.38 -20.05
N LEU A 169 -3.83 -0.65 -19.10
CA LEU A 169 -4.11 0.78 -19.19
C LEU A 169 -2.89 1.66 -18.83
N GLY A 170 -1.75 1.07 -18.49
CA GLY A 170 -0.54 1.82 -18.07
C GLY A 170 -0.65 2.47 -16.71
N LEU A 171 -1.60 2.05 -15.87
CA LEU A 171 -1.81 2.56 -14.53
C LEU A 171 -0.98 1.74 -13.51
N MET A 172 -0.37 2.41 -12.55
CA MET A 172 0.25 1.75 -11.39
C MET A 172 -0.80 1.03 -10.56
N THR A 173 -0.51 -0.20 -10.15
CA THR A 173 -1.48 -1.08 -9.48
C THR A 173 -1.12 -1.30 -8.01
N GLY A 174 -2.05 -1.00 -7.10
CA GLY A 174 -1.88 -1.26 -5.67
C GLY A 174 -2.93 -2.22 -5.10
N LEU A 175 -2.53 -3.06 -4.16
CA LEU A 175 -3.45 -3.89 -3.38
C LEU A 175 -3.24 -3.63 -1.89
N ALA A 176 -4.33 -3.29 -1.20
CA ALA A 176 -4.36 -3.06 0.24
C ALA A 176 -5.71 -3.55 0.80
N GLY A 177 -6.03 -3.23 2.04
CA GLY A 177 -7.29 -3.62 2.67
C GLY A 177 -7.09 -4.69 3.73
N SER A 178 -6.78 -4.28 4.96
CA SER A 178 -6.59 -5.14 6.13
C SER A 178 -5.65 -6.34 5.89
N LEU A 179 -4.66 -6.18 5.00
CA LEU A 179 -3.72 -7.24 4.64
C LEU A 179 -2.88 -7.68 5.84
N ARG A 180 -2.58 -8.99 5.88
CA ARG A 180 -1.72 -9.66 6.85
C ARG A 180 -0.59 -10.41 6.12
N LEU A 181 0.40 -10.88 6.87
CA LEU A 181 1.56 -11.59 6.30
C LEU A 181 1.15 -12.82 5.47
N GLU A 182 0.13 -13.54 5.89
CA GLU A 182 -0.40 -14.73 5.22
C GLU A 182 -0.94 -14.48 3.81
N HIS A 183 -1.34 -13.23 3.51
CA HIS A 183 -1.85 -12.84 2.19
C HIS A 183 -0.73 -12.49 1.19
N VAL A 184 0.49 -12.20 1.69
CA VAL A 184 1.58 -11.68 0.86
C VAL A 184 1.95 -12.63 -0.28
N PRO A 185 2.16 -13.95 -0.07
CA PRO A 185 2.56 -14.84 -1.16
C PRO A 185 1.57 -14.81 -2.33
N ALA A 186 0.29 -15.11 -2.06
CA ALA A 186 -0.74 -15.19 -3.08
C ALA A 186 -0.97 -13.85 -3.82
N LEU A 187 -0.92 -12.71 -3.10
CA LEU A 187 -1.11 -11.40 -3.73
C LEU A 187 0.13 -10.95 -4.54
N THR A 188 1.34 -11.37 -4.13
CA THR A 188 2.57 -11.08 -4.88
C THR A 188 2.61 -11.83 -6.20
N GLU A 189 2.04 -13.06 -6.26
CA GLU A 189 1.91 -13.83 -7.53
C GLU A 189 1.10 -13.08 -8.59
N LEU A 190 0.14 -12.23 -8.20
CA LEU A 190 -0.60 -11.36 -9.12
C LEU A 190 0.28 -10.25 -9.70
N ASN A 191 1.47 -10.03 -9.10
CA ASN A 191 2.47 -9.08 -9.55
C ASN A 191 1.96 -7.61 -9.58
N PRO A 192 1.30 -7.12 -8.50
CA PRO A 192 0.96 -5.70 -8.39
C PRO A 192 2.22 -4.86 -8.21
N ASP A 193 2.16 -3.56 -8.50
CA ASP A 193 3.29 -2.66 -8.28
C ASP A 193 3.60 -2.51 -6.78
N TYR A 194 2.58 -2.53 -5.91
CA TYR A 194 2.79 -2.51 -4.46
C TYR A 194 1.68 -3.18 -3.66
N LEU A 195 2.06 -3.65 -2.46
CA LEU A 195 1.14 -4.07 -1.41
C LEU A 195 1.17 -3.05 -0.26
N GLY A 196 -0.02 -2.64 0.22
CA GLY A 196 -0.17 -1.62 1.25
C GLY A 196 -0.59 -2.17 2.61
N PHE A 197 0.10 -1.71 3.67
CA PHE A 197 -0.10 -2.17 5.03
C PHE A 197 -0.23 -1.01 6.03
N ARG A 198 -1.12 -1.17 7.01
CA ARG A 198 -1.20 -0.39 8.24
C ARG A 198 -1.43 -1.31 9.43
N GLY A 199 -2.55 -2.04 9.46
CA GLY A 199 -2.93 -2.88 10.59
C GLY A 199 -1.88 -3.95 10.95
N ALA A 200 -1.29 -4.60 9.95
CA ALA A 200 -0.23 -5.58 10.15
C ALA A 200 1.02 -4.98 10.83
N LEU A 201 1.27 -3.68 10.64
CA LEU A 201 2.42 -2.98 11.22
C LEU A 201 2.18 -2.56 12.68
N CYS A 202 0.92 -2.47 13.13
CA CYS A 202 0.53 -1.99 14.46
C CYS A 202 0.01 -3.10 15.38
N GLY A 203 0.08 -4.37 14.98
CA GLY A 203 -0.55 -5.48 15.69
C GLY A 203 -2.03 -5.59 15.34
N ARG A 204 -2.90 -5.68 16.36
CA ARG A 204 -4.36 -5.82 16.15
C ARG A 204 -5.12 -4.49 16.02
N ASP A 205 -4.51 -3.42 16.47
CA ASP A 205 -5.13 -2.08 16.52
C ASP A 205 -4.37 -1.13 15.60
N ARG A 206 -4.98 -0.78 14.46
CA ARG A 206 -4.41 0.11 13.43
C ARG A 206 -4.17 1.55 13.90
N THR A 207 -4.77 1.96 15.02
CA THR A 207 -4.59 3.31 15.59
C THR A 207 -3.34 3.43 16.47
N LYS A 208 -2.78 2.29 16.89
CA LYS A 208 -1.55 2.24 17.67
C LYS A 208 -0.32 2.53 16.82
N GLN A 209 0.80 2.76 17.49
CA GLN A 209 2.10 2.97 16.85
C GLN A 209 2.56 1.74 16.09
N ILE A 210 3.36 1.99 15.07
CA ILE A 210 4.03 0.96 14.26
C ILE A 210 5.13 0.28 15.08
N ASP A 211 5.16 -1.06 15.00
CA ASP A 211 6.21 -1.89 15.56
C ASP A 211 7.29 -2.15 14.48
N PRO A 212 8.56 -1.74 14.70
CA PRO A 212 9.65 -1.95 13.74
C PRO A 212 9.87 -3.43 13.36
N HIS A 213 9.65 -4.37 14.28
CA HIS A 213 9.78 -5.81 13.99
C HIS A 213 8.72 -6.28 12.98
N ARG A 214 7.51 -5.74 13.07
CA ARG A 214 6.43 -6.04 12.13
C ARG A 214 6.70 -5.44 10.75
N VAL A 215 7.29 -4.25 10.70
CA VAL A 215 7.73 -3.64 9.42
C VAL A 215 8.76 -4.53 8.73
N ALA A 216 9.78 -4.97 9.46
CA ALA A 216 10.80 -5.89 8.95
C ALA A 216 10.19 -7.23 8.48
N ALA A 217 9.21 -7.79 9.23
CA ALA A 217 8.54 -9.02 8.87
C ALA A 217 7.75 -8.89 7.56
N VAL A 218 7.05 -7.76 7.34
CA VAL A 218 6.34 -7.51 6.07
C VAL A 218 7.33 -7.38 4.91
N ARG A 219 8.46 -6.66 5.09
CA ARG A 219 9.50 -6.56 4.08
C ARG A 219 10.04 -7.93 3.69
N GLN A 220 10.42 -8.74 4.67
CA GLN A 220 10.93 -10.10 4.45
C GLN A 220 9.92 -11.00 3.71
N ALA A 221 8.63 -10.91 4.07
CA ALA A 221 7.59 -11.68 3.39
C ALA A 221 7.46 -11.30 1.91
N ILE A 222 7.50 -9.99 1.58
CA ILE A 222 7.44 -9.51 0.19
C ILE A 222 8.69 -9.93 -0.58
N ASP A 223 9.88 -9.82 0.02
CA ASP A 223 11.14 -10.21 -0.63
C ASP A 223 11.17 -11.71 -0.92
N ALA A 224 10.76 -12.54 0.04
CA ALA A 224 10.68 -13.99 -0.12
C ALA A 224 9.68 -14.39 -1.23
N ALA A 225 8.51 -13.76 -1.26
CA ALA A 225 7.49 -14.02 -2.28
C ALA A 225 7.90 -13.52 -3.68
N SER A 226 8.68 -12.44 -3.76
CA SER A 226 9.17 -11.89 -5.04
C SER A 226 10.37 -12.66 -5.62
N ASN A 227 11.12 -13.42 -4.78
CA ASN A 227 12.29 -14.20 -5.17
C ASN A 227 12.27 -15.62 -4.55
N PRO A 228 11.35 -16.49 -4.96
CA PRO A 228 11.18 -17.82 -4.33
C PRO A 228 12.45 -18.70 -4.40
N THR A 229 13.26 -18.56 -5.44
CA THR A 229 14.52 -19.31 -5.59
C THR A 229 15.59 -18.89 -4.57
N ALA A 230 15.69 -17.60 -4.25
CA ALA A 230 16.61 -17.09 -3.22
C ALA A 230 16.16 -17.49 -1.81
N ALA A 231 14.86 -17.52 -1.55
CA ALA A 231 14.28 -17.95 -0.27
C ALA A 231 14.53 -19.44 0.00
N ALA A 232 14.39 -20.30 -1.01
CA ALA A 232 14.70 -21.73 -0.91
C ALA A 232 16.20 -21.97 -0.63
N GLY A 233 17.10 -21.24 -1.29
CA GLY A 233 18.54 -21.31 -1.05
C GLY A 233 18.94 -20.89 0.37
N ALA A 234 18.33 -19.82 0.90
CA ALA A 234 18.59 -19.36 2.25
C ALA A 234 18.10 -20.35 3.33
N ALA A 235 16.94 -20.99 3.10
CA ALA A 235 16.40 -22.01 3.99
C ALA A 235 17.31 -23.27 4.05
N ILE A 236 17.82 -23.73 2.89
CA ILE A 236 18.76 -24.85 2.80
C ILE A 236 20.08 -24.51 3.52
N ALA A 237 20.61 -23.31 3.34
CA ALA A 237 21.83 -22.85 4.00
C ALA A 237 21.68 -22.67 5.52
N ALA A 238 20.49 -22.33 6.00
CA ALA A 238 20.18 -22.27 7.45
C ALA A 238 20.05 -23.67 8.07
N ALA A 239 19.40 -24.60 7.37
CA ALA A 239 19.24 -26.00 7.80
C ALA A 239 20.60 -26.73 7.89
N SER A 240 21.52 -26.48 6.95
CA SER A 240 22.85 -27.08 6.96
C SER A 240 23.75 -26.56 8.09
N ARG A 241 23.50 -25.37 8.63
CA ARG A 241 24.23 -24.82 9.79
C ARG A 241 23.71 -25.38 11.12
N SER A 242 22.47 -25.81 11.22
CA SER A 242 21.88 -26.40 12.44
C SER A 242 22.19 -27.89 12.64
N SER A 243 22.69 -28.57 11.61
CA SER A 243 23.03 -30.01 11.64
C SER A 243 24.53 -30.31 11.91
N GLY A 244 25.30 -29.33 12.38
CA GLY A 244 26.66 -29.53 12.80
C GLY A 244 26.76 -30.39 14.06
N VAL A 245 26.93 -31.70 13.93
CA VAL A 245 27.22 -32.66 14.99
C VAL A 245 28.57 -32.30 15.58
N PRO A 246 28.71 -32.12 16.93
CA PRO A 246 30.02 -31.97 17.53
C PRO A 246 30.80 -33.28 17.42
N SER A 247 31.95 -33.23 16.74
CA SER A 247 32.93 -34.31 16.69
C SER A 247 33.45 -34.58 18.09
N MET A 248 33.06 -35.69 18.72
CA MET A 248 33.69 -36.22 19.91
C MET A 248 35.09 -36.74 19.53
N ILE A 249 36.12 -35.97 19.83
CA ILE A 249 37.49 -36.45 19.82
C ILE A 249 37.68 -37.26 21.10
N SER A 250 37.70 -38.59 20.92
CA SER A 250 38.09 -39.56 21.94
C SER A 250 39.60 -39.42 22.22
N ALA A 251 39.96 -38.93 23.40
CA ALA A 251 41.33 -39.06 23.91
C ALA A 251 41.51 -40.48 24.48
N LYS A 252 42.30 -41.34 23.84
CA LYS A 252 42.85 -42.53 24.45
C LYS A 252 44.28 -42.23 24.92
N SER A 253 44.45 -42.54 26.20
CA SER A 253 45.66 -42.58 27.01
C SER A 253 46.84 -43.36 26.39
N ARG A 254 48.02 -42.85 26.62
CA ARG A 254 49.14 -43.58 27.26
C ARG A 254 50.03 -42.60 27.95
#